data_47603d36ce8cea649b01eb0dde3db325
#
_entry.id   47603d36ce8cea649b01eb0dde3db325
#
_cell.length_a   1.000
_cell.length_b   1.000
_cell.length_c   1.000
_cell.angle_alpha   90.00
_cell.angle_beta   90.00
_cell.angle_gamma   90.00
#
_symmetry.space_group_name_H-M   'P 1'
#
loop_
_entity.id
_entity.type
_entity.pdbx_description
1 polymer ?
#
loop_
_entity_poly.entity_id
_entity_poly.type
_entity_poly.pdbx_seq_one_letter_code
_entity_poly.pdbx_strand_id
1 'polypeptide(L)'
;VSSISKCLSLTFHRIQFTPDLMPSDITGTEILQDNPETGKRVFTFAKGPIFSNILLADEINRTPPKTQAALLEAMQEKMVTAGGEDYALDPPFFVLATQNPLEQEGTYTLPEAQLDRFMFKVHVSYPSFEEEVGIMQLVGSSKGSEMKPVLSKEEIINLQNLVSRVPIAQHL
;
A
#
# COMPACT_ATOMS: atom_id res chain seq x y z
N VAL A 1 -6.27 -5.98 -6.70
CA VAL A 1 -5.71 -5.83 -5.35
C VAL A 1 -6.78 -6.00 -4.29
N SER A 2 -7.89 -5.26 -4.34
CA SER A 2 -9.02 -5.39 -3.39
C SER A 2 -9.56 -6.83 -3.29
N SER A 3 -9.57 -7.60 -4.38
CA SER A 3 -9.97 -9.02 -4.37
C SER A 3 -9.02 -9.88 -3.54
N ILE A 4 -7.72 -9.65 -3.69
CA ILE A 4 -6.68 -10.37 -2.95
C ILE A 4 -6.81 -10.10 -1.45
N SER A 5 -7.04 -8.85 -1.03
CA SER A 5 -7.19 -8.52 0.39
C SER A 5 -8.37 -9.25 1.04
N LYS A 6 -9.49 -9.39 0.32
CA LYS A 6 -10.64 -10.16 0.77
C LYS A 6 -10.33 -11.65 0.93
N CYS A 7 -9.61 -12.24 -0.04
CA CYS A 7 -9.20 -13.64 0.03
C CYS A 7 -8.20 -13.92 1.17
N LEU A 8 -7.46 -12.92 1.61
CA LEU A 8 -6.43 -13.03 2.65
C LEU A 8 -6.89 -12.49 4.02
N SER A 9 -8.16 -12.10 4.16
CA SER A 9 -8.69 -11.47 5.39
C SER A 9 -7.85 -10.28 5.86
N LEU A 10 -7.33 -9.47 4.92
CA LEU A 10 -6.46 -8.33 5.20
C LEU A 10 -7.17 -7.00 4.92
N THR A 11 -6.83 -5.98 5.70
CA THR A 11 -7.31 -4.61 5.45
C THR A 11 -6.65 -4.03 4.22
N PHE A 12 -7.43 -3.26 3.44
CA PHE A 12 -6.98 -2.67 2.17
C PHE A 12 -7.33 -1.20 2.10
N HIS A 13 -6.34 -0.38 1.74
CA HIS A 13 -6.56 1.00 1.33
C HIS A 13 -5.92 1.29 -0.03
N ARG A 14 -6.51 2.24 -0.76
CA ARG A 14 -5.96 2.80 -1.99
C ARG A 14 -5.74 4.29 -1.78
N ILE A 15 -4.57 4.77 -2.15
CA ILE A 15 -4.24 6.20 -2.21
C ILE A 15 -3.94 6.54 -3.66
N GLN A 16 -4.67 7.51 -4.20
CA GLN A 16 -4.34 8.14 -5.47
C GLN A 16 -3.31 9.23 -5.21
N PHE A 17 -2.12 9.07 -5.78
CA PHE A 17 -1.06 10.05 -5.64
C PHE A 17 -1.28 11.20 -6.63
N THR A 18 -1.40 12.41 -6.09
CA THR A 18 -1.64 13.65 -6.82
C THR A 18 -0.55 14.67 -6.49
N PRO A 19 -0.34 15.72 -7.31
CA PRO A 19 0.70 16.72 -7.07
C PRO A 19 0.57 17.46 -5.74
N ASP A 20 -0.64 17.55 -5.20
CA ASP A 20 -0.99 18.24 -3.96
C ASP A 20 -1.03 17.32 -2.73
N LEU A 21 -0.86 16.00 -2.90
CA LEU A 21 -0.87 15.04 -1.80
C LEU A 21 0.27 15.32 -0.82
N MET A 22 -0.06 15.44 0.45
CA MET A 22 0.88 15.69 1.54
C MET A 22 1.28 14.39 2.25
N PRO A 23 2.47 14.32 2.89
CA PRO A 23 2.85 13.17 3.73
C PRO A 23 1.81 12.81 4.79
N SER A 24 1.21 13.82 5.43
CA SER A 24 0.17 13.62 6.45
C SER A 24 -1.11 12.96 5.93
N ASP A 25 -1.41 13.09 4.62
CA ASP A 25 -2.57 12.43 4.01
C ASP A 25 -2.35 10.91 3.90
N ILE A 26 -1.09 10.48 3.90
CA ILE A 26 -0.67 9.08 3.87
C ILE A 26 -0.53 8.53 5.30
N THR A 27 0.26 9.23 6.13
CA THR A 27 0.65 8.76 7.46
C THR A 27 -0.38 9.03 8.54
N GLY A 28 -1.17 10.09 8.36
CA GLY A 28 -2.05 10.60 9.40
C GLY A 28 -1.51 11.89 10.00
N THR A 29 -2.30 12.49 10.87
CA THR A 29 -1.99 13.77 11.52
C THR A 29 -2.50 13.83 12.94
N GLU A 30 -1.88 14.68 13.76
CA GLU A 30 -2.40 14.99 15.07
C GLU A 30 -3.59 15.92 14.95
N ILE A 31 -4.68 15.58 15.61
CA ILE A 31 -5.89 16.38 15.70
C ILE A 31 -6.18 16.74 17.16
N LEU A 32 -6.67 17.94 17.37
CA LEU A 32 -7.10 18.38 18.69
C LEU A 32 -8.53 17.91 18.94
N GLN A 33 -8.71 17.02 19.89
CA GLN A 33 -10.02 16.48 20.28
C GLN A 33 -10.37 16.85 21.72
N ASP A 34 -11.66 17.05 21.98
CA ASP A 34 -12.16 17.21 23.34
C ASP A 34 -12.26 15.83 24.00
N ASN A 35 -11.54 15.64 25.11
CA ASN A 35 -11.65 14.41 25.89
C ASN A 35 -13.01 14.41 26.62
N PRO A 36 -13.90 13.46 26.33
CA PRO A 36 -15.26 13.42 26.90
C PRO A 36 -15.28 13.21 28.42
N GLU A 37 -14.22 12.63 29.01
CA GLU A 37 -14.15 12.37 30.45
C GLU A 37 -13.64 13.59 31.25
N THR A 38 -12.72 14.37 30.64
CA THR A 38 -12.05 15.47 31.35
C THR A 38 -12.48 16.86 30.89
N GLY A 39 -13.18 16.96 29.75
CA GLY A 39 -13.53 18.21 29.09
C GLY A 39 -12.33 19.03 28.61
N LYS A 40 -11.12 18.48 28.66
CA LYS A 40 -9.89 19.12 28.16
C LYS A 40 -9.60 18.72 26.73
N ARG A 41 -9.00 19.66 25.99
CA ARG A 41 -8.50 19.37 24.65
C ARG A 41 -7.18 18.61 24.72
N VAL A 42 -7.10 17.49 23.99
CA VAL A 42 -5.90 16.67 23.89
C VAL A 42 -5.58 16.44 22.42
N PHE A 43 -4.28 16.40 22.11
CA PHE A 43 -3.84 15.97 20.79
C PHE A 43 -3.99 14.45 20.69
N THR A 44 -4.62 14.00 19.61
CA THR A 44 -4.80 12.58 19.32
C THR A 44 -4.32 12.31 17.90
N PHE A 45 -3.53 11.28 17.70
CA PHE A 45 -3.08 10.91 16.38
C PHE A 45 -4.21 10.22 15.60
N ALA A 46 -4.66 10.88 14.52
CA ALA A 46 -5.59 10.29 13.56
C ALA A 46 -4.78 9.52 12.51
N LYS A 47 -4.86 8.19 12.57
CA LYS A 47 -4.14 7.29 11.67
C LYS A 47 -4.56 7.50 10.22
N GLY A 48 -3.58 7.62 9.33
CA GLY A 48 -3.79 7.71 7.89
C GLY A 48 -4.01 6.34 7.23
N PRO A 49 -4.27 6.33 5.92
CA PRO A 49 -4.56 5.10 5.16
C PRO A 49 -3.39 4.12 5.09
N ILE A 50 -2.17 4.52 5.44
CA ILE A 50 -1.00 3.64 5.54
C ILE A 50 -1.17 2.56 6.61
N PHE A 51 -2.02 2.80 7.62
CA PHE A 51 -2.34 1.83 8.66
C PHE A 51 -3.33 0.77 8.14
N SER A 52 -2.89 0.05 7.12
CA SER A 52 -3.58 -1.09 6.51
C SER A 52 -2.58 -2.19 6.20
N ASN A 53 -3.05 -3.42 6.00
CA ASN A 53 -2.17 -4.53 5.65
C ASN A 53 -1.73 -4.48 4.18
N ILE A 54 -2.62 -4.06 3.29
CA ILE A 54 -2.35 -3.90 1.87
C ILE A 54 -2.67 -2.48 1.46
N LEU A 55 -1.65 -1.78 0.96
CA LEU A 55 -1.78 -0.42 0.44
C LEU A 55 -1.51 -0.41 -1.06
N LEU A 56 -2.43 0.17 -1.84
CA LEU A 56 -2.22 0.49 -3.24
C LEU A 56 -1.89 1.99 -3.37
N ALA A 57 -0.62 2.28 -3.67
CA ALA A 57 -0.14 3.62 -4.01
C ALA A 57 -0.26 3.81 -5.52
N ASP A 58 -1.35 4.44 -5.96
CA ASP A 58 -1.67 4.57 -7.37
C ASP A 58 -1.05 5.85 -7.94
N GLU A 59 -0.31 5.72 -9.04
CA GLU A 59 0.43 6.81 -9.70
C GLU A 59 1.45 7.52 -8.78
N ILE A 60 2.27 6.75 -8.06
CA ILE A 60 3.24 7.27 -7.08
C ILE A 60 4.18 8.34 -7.65
N ASN A 61 4.45 8.30 -8.96
CA ASN A 61 5.28 9.27 -9.65
C ASN A 61 4.62 10.64 -9.86
N ARG A 62 3.34 10.82 -9.56
CA ARG A 62 2.65 12.13 -9.69
C ARG A 62 2.82 13.04 -8.47
N THR A 63 3.38 12.56 -7.39
CA THR A 63 3.54 13.33 -6.16
C THR A 63 5.00 13.74 -5.91
N PRO A 64 5.26 14.87 -5.24
CA PRO A 64 6.61 15.33 -4.95
C PRO A 64 7.44 14.31 -4.14
N PRO A 65 8.78 14.33 -4.26
CA PRO A 65 9.67 13.38 -3.60
C PRO A 65 9.51 13.30 -2.08
N LYS A 66 9.13 14.41 -1.44
CA LYS A 66 8.89 14.44 0.01
C LYS A 66 7.75 13.51 0.44
N THR A 67 6.68 13.47 -0.33
CA THR A 67 5.52 12.60 -0.05
C THR A 67 5.83 11.15 -0.40
N GLN A 68 6.56 10.91 -1.51
CA GLN A 68 7.06 9.57 -1.85
C GLN A 68 7.95 9.02 -0.72
N ALA A 69 8.86 9.85 -0.18
CA ALA A 69 9.77 9.46 0.88
C ALA A 69 9.04 8.99 2.14
N ALA A 70 7.94 9.63 2.53
CA ALA A 70 7.16 9.23 3.70
C ALA A 70 6.59 7.80 3.57
N LEU A 71 6.09 7.43 2.38
CA LEU A 71 5.65 6.05 2.12
C LEU A 71 6.82 5.07 2.17
N LEU A 72 7.93 5.41 1.51
CA LEU A 72 9.09 4.52 1.39
C LEU A 72 9.81 4.31 2.74
N GLU A 73 9.82 5.33 3.60
CA GLU A 73 10.31 5.23 4.97
C GLU A 73 9.44 4.26 5.79
N ALA A 74 8.12 4.45 5.76
CA ALA A 74 7.21 3.57 6.46
C ALA A 74 7.26 2.10 5.95
N MET A 75 7.54 1.89 4.66
CA MET A 75 7.75 0.55 4.10
C MET A 75 9.00 -0.11 4.69
N GLN A 76 10.06 0.65 4.91
CA GLN A 76 11.33 0.16 5.43
C GLN A 76 11.28 -0.06 6.93
N GLU A 77 10.86 0.96 7.67
CA GLU A 77 10.89 0.96 9.14
C GLU A 77 9.71 0.19 9.76
N LYS A 78 8.66 -0.11 8.96
CA LYS A 78 7.41 -0.73 9.43
C LYS A 78 6.69 0.06 10.51
N MET A 79 6.90 1.37 10.54
CA MET A 79 6.33 2.30 11.51
C MET A 79 6.20 3.70 10.91
N VAL A 80 5.42 4.52 11.57
CA VAL A 80 5.25 5.95 11.28
C VAL A 80 5.55 6.73 12.54
N THR A 81 6.40 7.74 12.47
CA THR A 81 6.67 8.66 13.58
C THR A 81 5.79 9.90 13.44
N ALA A 82 4.99 10.19 14.45
CA ALA A 82 4.13 11.38 14.52
C ALA A 82 4.08 11.93 15.96
N GLY A 83 4.15 13.25 16.12
CA GLY A 83 4.13 13.89 17.45
C GLY A 83 5.26 13.47 18.38
N GLY A 84 6.34 12.91 17.85
CA GLY A 84 7.44 12.35 18.64
C GLY A 84 7.21 10.93 19.16
N GLU A 85 6.12 10.29 18.74
CA GLU A 85 5.81 8.89 19.06
C GLU A 85 5.85 8.01 17.82
N ASP A 86 6.23 6.75 18.00
CA ASP A 86 6.34 5.75 16.96
C ASP A 86 5.11 4.84 16.94
N TYR A 87 4.46 4.78 15.78
CA TYR A 87 3.27 3.98 15.55
C TYR A 87 3.60 2.82 14.61
N ALA A 88 3.70 1.62 15.15
CA ALA A 88 3.97 0.42 14.35
C ALA A 88 2.85 0.13 13.35
N LEU A 89 3.24 -0.26 12.13
CA LEU A 89 2.32 -0.79 11.14
C LEU A 89 2.00 -2.25 11.45
N ASP A 90 0.75 -2.61 11.27
CA ASP A 90 0.24 -3.95 11.60
C ASP A 90 0.65 -4.98 10.54
N PRO A 91 1.48 -5.99 10.89
CA PRO A 91 1.91 -7.00 9.94
C PRO A 91 0.76 -7.97 9.54
N PRO A 92 0.81 -8.56 8.33
CA PRO A 92 1.75 -8.25 7.27
C PRO A 92 1.43 -6.89 6.63
N PHE A 93 2.47 -6.11 6.32
CA PHE A 93 2.32 -4.84 5.60
C PHE A 93 2.93 -4.96 4.21
N PHE A 94 2.11 -4.74 3.19
CA PHE A 94 2.48 -4.89 1.79
C PHE A 94 2.01 -3.71 0.96
N VAL A 95 2.91 -3.15 0.14
CA VAL A 95 2.63 -2.01 -0.73
C VAL A 95 2.75 -2.43 -2.19
N LEU A 96 1.71 -2.11 -2.95
CA LEU A 96 1.76 -2.10 -4.41
C LEU A 96 1.78 -0.64 -4.86
N ALA A 97 2.72 -0.29 -5.73
CA ALA A 97 2.77 1.03 -6.33
C ALA A 97 2.59 0.92 -7.84
N THR A 98 1.82 1.82 -8.43
CA THR A 98 1.75 1.95 -9.89
C THR A 98 2.47 3.21 -10.34
N GLN A 99 3.00 3.18 -11.54
CA GLN A 99 3.55 4.32 -12.25
C GLN A 99 2.96 4.36 -13.65
N ASN A 100 2.58 5.53 -14.10
CA ASN A 100 2.22 5.74 -15.50
C ASN A 100 3.45 6.30 -16.25
N PRO A 101 4.10 5.50 -17.11
CA PRO A 101 5.30 5.94 -17.81
C PRO A 101 5.00 6.92 -18.97
N LEU A 102 3.74 7.02 -19.40
CA LEU A 102 3.35 7.86 -20.53
C LEU A 102 3.19 9.34 -20.16
N GLU A 103 2.87 9.63 -18.90
CA GLU A 103 2.77 11.00 -18.41
C GLU A 103 4.17 11.50 -18.03
N GLN A 104 4.76 12.38 -18.86
CA GLN A 104 6.06 12.99 -18.61
C GLN A 104 5.95 14.36 -17.91
N GLU A 105 4.87 15.09 -18.13
CA GLU A 105 4.66 16.40 -17.48
C GLU A 105 4.13 16.22 -16.05
N GLY A 106 4.75 16.92 -15.10
CA GLY A 106 4.32 16.93 -13.70
C GLY A 106 4.59 15.61 -12.95
N THR A 107 5.52 14.78 -13.43
CA THR A 107 5.91 13.53 -12.76
C THR A 107 7.31 13.61 -12.14
N TYR A 108 7.49 12.87 -11.05
CA TYR A 108 8.72 12.74 -10.30
C TYR A 108 9.13 11.26 -10.30
N THR A 109 10.13 10.91 -11.10
CA THR A 109 10.63 9.53 -11.15
C THR A 109 11.29 9.12 -9.84
N LEU A 110 11.01 7.89 -9.39
CA LEU A 110 11.71 7.34 -8.24
C LEU A 110 13.16 7.00 -8.63
N PRO A 111 14.16 7.44 -7.86
CA PRO A 111 15.55 7.01 -8.00
C PRO A 111 15.68 5.48 -7.85
N GLU A 112 16.69 4.86 -8.49
CA GLU A 112 16.93 3.42 -8.42
C GLU A 112 17.06 2.90 -6.98
N ALA A 113 17.75 3.63 -6.10
CA ALA A 113 17.87 3.29 -4.68
C ALA A 113 16.53 3.25 -3.93
N GLN A 114 15.49 3.89 -4.45
CA GLN A 114 14.14 3.83 -3.89
C GLN A 114 13.34 2.69 -4.52
N LEU A 115 13.63 2.33 -5.77
CA LEU A 115 13.01 1.18 -6.44
C LEU A 115 13.44 -0.14 -5.82
N ASP A 116 14.65 -0.24 -5.29
CA ASP A 116 15.20 -1.42 -4.59
C ASP A 116 14.39 -1.83 -3.33
N ARG A 117 13.53 -0.95 -2.84
CA ARG A 117 12.61 -1.27 -1.74
C ARG A 117 11.41 -2.11 -2.17
N PHE A 118 11.19 -2.22 -3.47
CA PHE A 118 10.16 -3.07 -4.05
C PHE A 118 10.76 -4.41 -4.49
N MET A 119 10.15 -5.50 -4.04
CA MET A 119 10.62 -6.86 -4.34
C MET A 119 10.53 -7.18 -5.84
N PHE A 120 9.53 -6.65 -6.54
CA PHE A 120 9.29 -6.89 -7.96
C PHE A 120 8.93 -5.60 -8.69
N LYS A 121 9.38 -5.52 -9.95
CA LYS A 121 8.92 -4.56 -10.94
C LYS A 121 8.22 -5.32 -12.05
N VAL A 122 6.93 -5.08 -12.23
CA VAL A 122 6.09 -5.74 -13.23
C VAL A 122 5.75 -4.74 -14.33
N HIS A 123 6.06 -5.09 -15.58
CA HIS A 123 5.63 -4.32 -16.73
C HIS A 123 4.27 -4.85 -17.21
N VAL A 124 3.28 -3.96 -17.26
CA VAL A 124 1.95 -4.26 -17.78
C VAL A 124 1.86 -3.66 -19.18
N SER A 125 1.71 -4.52 -20.19
CA SER A 125 1.48 -4.12 -21.58
C SER A 125 -0.02 -3.98 -21.85
N TYR A 126 -0.35 -3.43 -23.03
CA TYR A 126 -1.72 -3.46 -23.52
C TYR A 126 -2.17 -4.90 -23.77
N PRO A 127 -3.45 -5.22 -23.51
CA PRO A 127 -3.99 -6.54 -23.80
C PRO A 127 -4.00 -6.82 -25.30
N SER A 128 -3.97 -8.09 -25.68
CA SER A 128 -4.21 -8.53 -27.05
C SER A 128 -5.67 -8.31 -27.47
N PHE A 129 -5.95 -8.37 -28.76
CA PHE A 129 -7.33 -8.21 -29.25
C PHE A 129 -8.29 -9.24 -28.63
N GLU A 130 -7.86 -10.49 -28.48
CA GLU A 130 -8.65 -11.57 -27.88
C GLU A 130 -8.93 -11.30 -26.38
N GLU A 131 -7.95 -10.77 -25.67
CA GLU A 131 -8.10 -10.38 -24.26
C GLU A 131 -9.02 -9.18 -24.11
N GLU A 132 -8.95 -8.18 -25.01
CA GLU A 132 -9.89 -7.04 -25.02
C GLU A 132 -11.34 -7.49 -25.22
N VAL A 133 -11.57 -8.40 -26.16
CA VAL A 133 -12.90 -9.00 -26.37
C VAL A 133 -13.39 -9.73 -25.11
N GLY A 134 -12.50 -10.49 -24.46
CA GLY A 134 -12.80 -11.16 -23.19
C GLY A 134 -13.17 -10.18 -22.06
N ILE A 135 -12.45 -9.07 -21.94
CA ILE A 135 -12.74 -8.00 -20.97
C ILE A 135 -14.14 -7.41 -21.22
N MET A 136 -14.47 -7.09 -22.48
CA MET A 136 -15.78 -6.56 -22.86
C MET A 136 -16.92 -7.52 -22.47
N GLN A 137 -16.74 -8.82 -22.68
CA GLN A 137 -17.72 -9.84 -22.30
C GLN A 137 -17.90 -9.94 -20.78
N LEU A 138 -16.80 -9.82 -20.01
CA LEU A 138 -16.82 -9.86 -18.54
C LEU A 138 -17.52 -8.63 -17.94
N VAL A 139 -17.28 -7.45 -18.48
CA VAL A 139 -17.93 -6.20 -18.02
C VAL A 139 -19.45 -6.26 -18.23
N GLY A 140 -19.91 -6.92 -19.31
CA GLY A 140 -21.34 -7.13 -19.60
C GLY A 140 -22.01 -8.16 -18.70
N SER A 141 -21.26 -9.05 -18.05
CA SER A 141 -21.75 -10.09 -17.15
C SER A 141 -21.50 -9.72 -15.68
N SER A 142 -22.44 -9.02 -15.05
CA SER A 142 -22.32 -8.53 -13.66
C SER A 142 -22.47 -9.63 -12.59
N LYS A 143 -21.86 -10.79 -12.77
CA LYS A 143 -21.75 -11.84 -11.74
C LYS A 143 -20.39 -11.70 -11.04
N GLY A 144 -20.29 -10.77 -10.10
CA GLY A 144 -19.21 -10.80 -9.11
C GLY A 144 -19.33 -12.10 -8.31
N SER A 145 -18.38 -13.02 -8.47
CA SER A 145 -18.29 -14.18 -7.58
C SER A 145 -17.99 -13.69 -6.17
N GLU A 146 -18.78 -14.15 -5.20
CA GLU A 146 -18.55 -13.88 -3.78
C GLU A 146 -17.22 -14.50 -3.38
N MET A 147 -16.21 -13.65 -3.09
CA MET A 147 -14.90 -14.12 -2.68
C MET A 147 -14.92 -14.48 -1.20
N LYS A 148 -14.51 -15.72 -0.91
CA LYS A 148 -14.37 -16.19 0.47
C LYS A 148 -12.90 -16.10 0.90
N PRO A 149 -12.64 -15.79 2.18
CA PRO A 149 -11.29 -15.86 2.74
C PRO A 149 -10.69 -17.27 2.58
N VAL A 150 -9.44 -17.33 2.16
CA VAL A 150 -8.68 -18.58 1.96
C VAL A 150 -7.60 -18.73 3.03
N LEU A 151 -7.02 -17.62 3.47
CA LEU A 151 -5.99 -17.56 4.50
C LEU A 151 -6.33 -16.45 5.50
N SER A 152 -6.04 -16.71 6.76
CA SER A 152 -6.06 -15.71 7.82
C SER A 152 -4.74 -14.93 7.87
N LYS A 153 -4.77 -13.80 8.55
CA LYS A 153 -3.59 -12.97 8.81
C LYS A 153 -2.48 -13.76 9.53
N GLU A 154 -2.84 -14.54 10.54
CA GLU A 154 -1.93 -15.36 11.34
C GLU A 154 -1.25 -16.44 10.50
N GLU A 155 -2.00 -17.09 9.62
CA GLU A 155 -1.46 -18.09 8.70
C GLU A 155 -0.45 -17.48 7.74
N ILE A 156 -0.70 -16.27 7.23
CA ILE A 156 0.24 -15.56 6.36
C ILE A 156 1.54 -15.25 7.10
N ILE A 157 1.46 -14.74 8.33
CA ILE A 157 2.65 -14.45 9.15
C ILE A 157 3.45 -15.73 9.43
N ASN A 158 2.76 -16.82 9.73
CA ASN A 158 3.40 -18.13 9.95
C ASN A 158 4.10 -18.64 8.70
N LEU A 159 3.49 -18.49 7.52
CA LEU A 159 4.10 -18.84 6.25
C LEU A 159 5.33 -17.97 5.93
N GLN A 160 5.29 -16.66 6.17
CA GLN A 160 6.44 -15.77 6.02
C GLN A 160 7.60 -16.21 6.93
N ASN A 161 7.32 -16.53 8.18
CA ASN A 161 8.31 -17.04 9.14
C ASN A 161 8.88 -18.40 8.72
N LEU A 162 8.08 -19.26 8.09
CA LEU A 162 8.54 -20.54 7.56
C LEU A 162 9.49 -20.34 6.38
N VAL A 163 9.11 -19.49 5.43
CA VAL A 163 9.94 -19.19 4.24
C VAL A 163 11.30 -18.63 4.63
N SER A 164 11.36 -17.75 5.64
CA SER A 164 12.63 -17.16 6.11
C SER A 164 13.60 -18.19 6.71
N ARG A 165 13.13 -19.40 7.06
CA ARG A 165 13.94 -20.49 7.63
C ARG A 165 14.41 -21.49 6.57
N VAL A 166 13.95 -21.37 5.34
CA VAL A 166 14.39 -22.28 4.25
C VAL A 166 15.84 -21.97 3.90
N PRO A 167 16.76 -22.94 4.03
CA PRO A 167 18.16 -22.71 3.71
C PRO A 167 18.35 -22.53 2.20
N ILE A 168 19.13 -21.52 1.84
CA ILE A 168 19.53 -21.28 0.45
C ILE A 168 20.83 -22.05 0.20
N ALA A 169 20.88 -22.83 -0.88
CA ALA A 169 22.08 -23.56 -1.26
C ALA A 169 23.21 -22.59 -1.67
N GLN A 170 24.47 -22.91 -1.28
CA GLN A 170 25.63 -22.01 -1.50
C GLN A 170 25.98 -21.78 -2.98
N HIS A 171 25.39 -22.49 -3.91
CA HIS A 171 25.64 -22.38 -5.36
C HIS A 171 24.46 -21.78 -6.14
N LEU A 172 23.56 -21.14 -5.45
CA LEU A 172 22.59 -20.20 -6.01
C LEU A 172 23.04 -18.78 -5.69
#